data_c0f1f90294ebfe41d5670844fc46d947
#
_entry.id   c0f1f90294ebfe41d5670844fc46d947
#
_cell.length_a   1.000
_cell.length_b   1.000
_cell.length_c   1.000
_cell.angle_alpha   90.00
_cell.angle_beta   90.00
_cell.angle_gamma   90.00
#
_symmetry.space_group_name_H-M   'P 1'
#
loop_
_entity.id
_entity.type
_entity.pdbx_description
1 polymer ?
#
loop_
_entity_poly.entity_id
_entity_poly.type
_entity_poly.pdbx_seq_one_letter_code
_entity_poly.pdbx_strand_id
1 'polypeptide(L)'
;VVTPDVVVVGGGVVGLAVAEELAGSGRRVVVLERDRVGETCAAAAAAGMLAPAAEADATPPVTTQLALESHRMYPEWVARLESASGMSVGFDRSGTVVVGLDADDLRELVHLEQAQRRFGLRTRRLSAAEARDLQPSLGPSVVGGLLLEDDWQVDPRRLLQALQRSLEARGGRVVEGAEVRSLRRQDGTWRVSTRGGDEVAARTVVVAAGAWTPQVLPADAGPPLPVRPVRGAVLRLGAGLETARVVRTPRVYVVPRAWGETVVGATVEERGWAREALAGGVYELLRESRRALPCVDEMPLREVAVGFRPAIRDNVPAVGAWDDDRTLFVATGHYRKGVELAPLTAAVLRRLLDGGDHPLSSYVDPRRFGRAA
;
A
#
# COMPACT_ATOMS: atom_id res chain seq x y z
N VAL A 1 -7.60 33.59 4.71
CA VAL A 1 -7.40 32.18 4.39
C VAL A 1 -8.34 31.35 5.26
N VAL A 2 -9.21 30.57 4.65
CA VAL A 2 -10.19 29.75 5.40
C VAL A 2 -9.43 28.58 6.05
N THR A 3 -9.52 28.46 7.38
CA THR A 3 -8.87 27.39 8.15
C THR A 3 -9.46 26.02 7.75
N PRO A 4 -8.65 25.03 7.40
CA PRO A 4 -9.13 23.68 7.11
C PRO A 4 -9.71 23.01 8.37
N ASP A 5 -10.66 22.11 8.18
CA ASP A 5 -11.22 21.31 9.26
C ASP A 5 -10.22 20.20 9.65
N VAL A 6 -9.54 19.64 8.64
CA VAL A 6 -8.55 18.58 8.81
C VAL A 6 -7.29 18.87 8.01
N VAL A 7 -6.12 18.73 8.65
CA VAL A 7 -4.84 18.63 7.97
C VAL A 7 -4.39 17.17 7.95
N VAL A 8 -4.03 16.66 6.78
CA VAL A 8 -3.43 15.33 6.61
C VAL A 8 -1.94 15.52 6.32
N VAL A 9 -1.09 14.91 7.12
CA VAL A 9 0.37 14.95 6.95
C VAL A 9 0.83 13.69 6.21
N GLY A 10 1.27 13.87 4.96
CA GLY A 10 1.70 12.83 4.06
C GLY A 10 0.73 12.57 2.91
N GLY A 11 1.19 12.78 1.66
CA GLY A 11 0.47 12.56 0.41
C GLY A 11 0.72 11.18 -0.21
N GLY A 12 1.04 10.18 0.61
CA GLY A 12 1.06 8.78 0.18
C GLY A 12 -0.35 8.22 -0.03
N VAL A 13 -0.45 6.97 -0.52
CA VAL A 13 -1.75 6.35 -0.87
C VAL A 13 -2.74 6.35 0.30
N VAL A 14 -2.28 6.10 1.52
CA VAL A 14 -3.12 6.11 2.72
C VAL A 14 -3.61 7.52 3.05
N GLY A 15 -2.69 8.51 3.07
CA GLY A 15 -3.04 9.90 3.37
C GLY A 15 -3.99 10.50 2.34
N LEU A 16 -3.75 10.26 1.06
CA LEU A 16 -4.65 10.73 -0.02
C LEU A 16 -6.02 10.04 0.03
N ALA A 17 -6.07 8.72 0.30
CA ALA A 17 -7.35 8.02 0.43
C ALA A 17 -8.18 8.55 1.60
N VAL A 18 -7.53 8.81 2.75
CA VAL A 18 -8.18 9.43 3.91
C VAL A 18 -8.66 10.85 3.58
N ALA A 19 -7.81 11.65 2.93
CA ALA A 19 -8.14 13.03 2.58
C ALA A 19 -9.34 13.10 1.59
N GLU A 20 -9.34 12.24 0.57
CA GLU A 20 -10.41 12.13 -0.43
C GLU A 20 -11.74 11.73 0.22
N GLU A 21 -11.73 10.73 1.08
CA GLU A 21 -12.92 10.27 1.81
C GLU A 21 -13.49 11.36 2.73
N LEU A 22 -12.61 12.09 3.44
CA LEU A 22 -13.01 13.19 4.33
C LEU A 22 -13.53 14.39 3.53
N ALA A 23 -12.93 14.74 2.41
CA ALA A 23 -13.44 15.79 1.53
C ALA A 23 -14.80 15.41 0.94
N GLY A 24 -14.97 14.13 0.56
CA GLY A 24 -16.26 13.58 0.11
C GLY A 24 -17.38 13.66 1.15
N SER A 25 -17.03 13.75 2.45
CA SER A 25 -18.00 13.99 3.55
C SER A 25 -18.26 15.47 3.85
N GLY A 26 -17.76 16.39 3.00
CA GLY A 26 -17.97 17.83 3.13
C GLY A 26 -16.97 18.57 4.03
N ARG A 27 -15.90 17.91 4.50
CA ARG A 27 -14.83 18.57 5.28
C ARG A 27 -13.85 19.31 4.37
N ARG A 28 -13.35 20.44 4.84
CA ARG A 28 -12.25 21.16 4.20
C ARG A 28 -10.93 20.50 4.60
N VAL A 29 -10.30 19.86 3.64
CA VAL A 29 -9.09 19.05 3.86
C VAL A 29 -7.89 19.66 3.14
N VAL A 30 -6.76 19.76 3.85
CA VAL A 30 -5.46 20.11 3.27
C VAL A 30 -4.49 18.95 3.54
N VAL A 31 -3.84 18.45 2.50
CA VAL A 31 -2.75 17.49 2.58
C VAL A 31 -1.43 18.26 2.49
N LEU A 32 -0.52 18.01 3.42
CA LEU A 32 0.86 18.51 3.37
C LEU A 32 1.78 17.37 2.99
N GLU A 33 2.39 17.45 1.82
CA GLU A 33 3.32 16.43 1.31
C GLU A 33 4.73 17.03 1.19
N ARG A 34 5.72 16.27 1.65
CA ARG A 34 7.13 16.70 1.66
C ARG A 34 7.70 16.90 0.26
N ASP A 35 7.40 15.98 -0.66
CA ASP A 35 7.89 15.96 -2.04
C ASP A 35 6.71 16.19 -3.01
N ARG A 36 6.87 15.81 -4.27
CA ARG A 36 5.72 15.69 -5.18
C ARG A 36 4.97 14.39 -4.90
N VAL A 37 3.65 14.42 -5.08
CA VAL A 37 2.83 13.20 -4.95
C VAL A 37 3.32 12.13 -5.92
N GLY A 38 3.60 10.94 -5.38
CA GLY A 38 4.10 9.82 -6.17
C GLY A 38 5.62 9.82 -6.43
N GLU A 39 6.39 10.76 -5.91
CA GLU A 39 7.84 10.81 -6.14
C GLU A 39 8.59 9.88 -5.17
N THR A 40 8.35 10.00 -3.87
CA THR A 40 9.17 9.31 -2.86
C THR A 40 8.37 8.40 -1.92
N CYS A 41 7.06 8.37 -2.03
CA CYS A 41 6.24 7.52 -1.16
C CYS A 41 6.39 6.03 -1.47
N ALA A 42 6.13 5.18 -0.48
CA ALA A 42 6.22 3.73 -0.64
C ALA A 42 5.35 3.17 -1.78
N ALA A 43 4.18 3.77 -2.04
CA ALA A 43 3.28 3.35 -3.10
C ALA A 43 3.86 3.57 -4.51
N ALA A 44 4.70 4.60 -4.72
CA ALA A 44 5.35 4.86 -6.00
C ALA A 44 6.31 3.74 -6.44
N ALA A 45 6.90 3.04 -5.46
CA ALA A 45 7.75 1.86 -5.67
C ALA A 45 6.97 0.53 -5.57
N ALA A 46 5.67 0.55 -5.25
CA ALA A 46 4.89 -0.67 -5.09
C ALA A 46 4.42 -1.24 -6.45
N ALA A 47 4.23 -2.55 -6.49
CA ALA A 47 3.64 -3.22 -7.66
C ALA A 47 2.11 -3.18 -7.68
N GLY A 48 1.45 -2.83 -6.57
CA GLY A 48 0.00 -2.64 -6.51
C GLY A 48 -0.84 -3.91 -6.56
N MET A 49 -0.29 -5.03 -6.13
CA MET A 49 -1.08 -6.24 -5.92
C MET A 49 -2.09 -6.02 -4.79
N LEU A 50 -3.31 -6.48 -5.00
CA LEU A 50 -4.38 -6.61 -4.04
C LEU A 50 -4.53 -8.11 -3.81
N ALA A 51 -3.71 -8.65 -2.92
CA ALA A 51 -3.41 -10.08 -2.87
C ALA A 51 -3.71 -10.68 -1.49
N PRO A 52 -5.00 -10.71 -1.07
CA PRO A 52 -5.37 -11.34 0.20
C PRO A 52 -5.09 -12.84 0.19
N ALA A 53 -5.16 -13.48 -0.98
CA ALA A 53 -4.93 -14.91 -1.10
C ALA A 53 -3.44 -15.27 -1.17
N ALA A 54 -2.65 -14.57 -1.99
CA ALA A 54 -1.23 -14.88 -2.17
C ALA A 54 -0.36 -14.57 -0.94
N GLU A 55 -0.87 -13.89 0.05
CA GLU A 55 -0.15 -13.54 1.29
C GLU A 55 -0.85 -14.07 2.56
N ALA A 56 -1.82 -14.97 2.42
CA ALA A 56 -2.63 -15.47 3.55
C ALA A 56 -1.82 -16.27 4.59
N ASP A 57 -0.70 -16.85 4.22
CA ASP A 57 0.20 -17.60 5.10
C ASP A 57 1.30 -16.72 5.72
N ALA A 58 1.63 -15.60 5.06
CA ALA A 58 2.74 -14.73 5.43
C ALA A 58 2.34 -13.54 6.32
N THR A 59 1.04 -13.39 6.63
CA THR A 59 0.51 -12.25 7.39
C THR A 59 -0.25 -12.71 8.64
N PRO A 60 -0.31 -11.88 9.70
CA PRO A 60 -1.19 -12.17 10.84
C PRO A 60 -2.64 -12.37 10.38
N PRO A 61 -3.40 -13.32 10.98
CA PRO A 61 -4.79 -13.59 10.58
C PRO A 61 -5.69 -12.33 10.55
N VAL A 62 -5.51 -11.42 11.50
CA VAL A 62 -6.25 -10.15 11.53
C VAL A 62 -5.93 -9.28 10.33
N THR A 63 -4.69 -9.23 9.88
CA THR A 63 -4.29 -8.46 8.70
C THR A 63 -4.91 -9.05 7.42
N THR A 64 -5.02 -10.38 7.33
CA THR A 64 -5.74 -11.03 6.22
C THR A 64 -7.24 -10.70 6.27
N GLN A 65 -7.87 -10.66 7.45
CA GLN A 65 -9.27 -10.24 7.59
C GLN A 65 -9.48 -8.78 7.16
N LEU A 66 -8.58 -7.88 7.56
CA LEU A 66 -8.59 -6.48 7.12
C LEU A 66 -8.43 -6.37 5.60
N ALA A 67 -7.53 -7.16 5.01
CA ALA A 67 -7.32 -7.20 3.56
C ALA A 67 -8.57 -7.68 2.82
N LEU A 68 -9.24 -8.72 3.29
CA LEU A 68 -10.49 -9.22 2.73
C LEU A 68 -11.63 -8.20 2.80
N GLU A 69 -11.74 -7.47 3.91
CA GLU A 69 -12.74 -6.42 4.06
C GLU A 69 -12.47 -5.26 3.10
N SER A 70 -11.23 -4.81 3.04
CA SER A 70 -10.80 -3.77 2.10
C SER A 70 -11.01 -4.19 0.65
N HIS A 71 -10.72 -5.44 0.33
CA HIS A 71 -10.89 -6.03 -0.99
C HIS A 71 -12.34 -5.97 -1.49
N ARG A 72 -13.33 -6.23 -0.61
CA ARG A 72 -14.74 -6.08 -0.95
C ARG A 72 -15.13 -4.65 -1.32
N MET A 73 -14.45 -3.66 -0.75
CA MET A 73 -14.70 -2.24 -1.03
C MET A 73 -14.10 -1.79 -2.37
N TYR A 74 -13.05 -2.47 -2.84
CA TYR A 74 -12.24 -2.02 -3.98
C TYR A 74 -13.03 -1.74 -5.26
N PRO A 75 -13.95 -2.61 -5.74
CA PRO A 75 -14.66 -2.38 -7.00
C PRO A 75 -15.47 -1.08 -7.01
N GLU A 76 -16.23 -0.82 -5.97
CA GLU A 76 -17.03 0.39 -5.84
C GLU A 76 -16.15 1.63 -5.61
N TRP A 77 -15.13 1.49 -4.77
CA TRP A 77 -14.19 2.57 -4.47
C TRP A 77 -13.44 3.02 -5.73
N VAL A 78 -12.94 2.08 -6.54
CA VAL A 78 -12.27 2.39 -7.80
C VAL A 78 -13.22 3.02 -8.80
N ALA A 79 -14.42 2.48 -8.99
CA ALA A 79 -15.40 3.04 -9.91
C ALA A 79 -15.74 4.50 -9.57
N ARG A 80 -15.95 4.80 -8.29
CA ARG A 80 -16.16 6.15 -7.79
C ARG A 80 -14.96 7.06 -8.05
N LEU A 81 -13.76 6.55 -7.80
CA LEU A 81 -12.51 7.30 -7.97
C LEU A 81 -12.22 7.60 -9.44
N GLU A 82 -12.37 6.62 -10.34
CA GLU A 82 -12.18 6.79 -11.78
C GLU A 82 -13.19 7.78 -12.36
N SER A 83 -14.45 7.72 -11.92
CA SER A 83 -15.48 8.69 -12.29
C SER A 83 -15.14 10.10 -11.84
N ALA A 84 -14.68 10.28 -10.61
CA ALA A 84 -14.37 11.61 -10.05
C ALA A 84 -13.06 12.20 -10.62
N SER A 85 -12.07 11.39 -10.91
CA SER A 85 -10.75 11.82 -11.41
C SER A 85 -10.66 11.92 -12.92
N GLY A 86 -11.57 11.27 -13.65
CA GLY A 86 -11.55 11.16 -15.11
C GLY A 86 -10.40 10.30 -15.64
N MET A 87 -9.84 9.40 -14.82
CA MET A 87 -8.70 8.56 -15.24
C MET A 87 -8.79 7.13 -14.71
N SER A 88 -8.31 6.16 -15.51
CA SER A 88 -8.22 4.78 -15.07
C SER A 88 -7.02 4.54 -14.16
N VAL A 89 -7.24 3.80 -13.07
CA VAL A 89 -6.20 3.36 -12.15
C VAL A 89 -5.61 2.00 -12.53
N GLY A 90 -6.04 1.42 -13.64
CA GLY A 90 -5.58 0.10 -14.09
C GLY A 90 -6.01 -1.03 -13.15
N PHE A 91 -7.23 -0.95 -12.64
CA PHE A 91 -7.80 -2.00 -11.80
C PHE A 91 -8.07 -3.24 -12.66
N ASP A 92 -7.43 -4.35 -12.31
CA ASP A 92 -7.53 -5.62 -13.02
C ASP A 92 -7.86 -6.76 -12.05
N ARG A 93 -8.75 -7.63 -12.45
CA ARG A 93 -9.30 -8.76 -11.66
C ARG A 93 -8.98 -10.11 -12.28
N SER A 94 -7.95 -10.19 -13.12
CA SER A 94 -7.58 -11.41 -13.84
C SER A 94 -7.05 -12.53 -12.94
N GLY A 95 -6.72 -12.22 -11.69
CA GLY A 95 -6.18 -13.17 -10.73
C GLY A 95 -4.66 -13.26 -10.75
N THR A 96 -4.13 -14.09 -9.86
CA THR A 96 -2.70 -14.38 -9.74
C THR A 96 -2.44 -15.85 -10.05
N VAL A 97 -1.42 -16.13 -10.88
CA VAL A 97 -0.87 -17.47 -11.07
C VAL A 97 0.38 -17.59 -10.20
N VAL A 98 0.30 -18.38 -9.13
CA VAL A 98 1.46 -18.69 -8.28
C VAL A 98 2.08 -19.97 -8.81
N VAL A 99 3.36 -19.95 -9.20
CA VAL A 99 4.03 -21.09 -9.80
C VAL A 99 5.16 -21.63 -8.94
N GLY A 100 5.34 -22.94 -8.93
CA GLY A 100 6.48 -23.64 -8.40
C GLY A 100 7.45 -24.01 -9.52
N LEU A 101 8.75 -23.87 -9.25
CA LEU A 101 9.84 -24.16 -10.19
C LEU A 101 10.55 -25.48 -9.85
N ASP A 102 10.24 -26.06 -8.70
CA ASP A 102 10.75 -27.35 -8.23
C ASP A 102 9.77 -27.96 -7.22
N ALA A 103 10.14 -29.14 -6.67
CA ALA A 103 9.30 -29.88 -5.74
C ALA A 103 9.18 -29.18 -4.36
N ASP A 104 10.18 -28.37 -3.98
CA ASP A 104 10.16 -27.64 -2.71
C ASP A 104 9.16 -26.48 -2.82
N ASP A 105 9.20 -25.73 -3.91
CA ASP A 105 8.22 -24.68 -4.21
C ASP A 105 6.78 -25.26 -4.18
N LEU A 106 6.55 -26.44 -4.78
CA LEU A 106 5.22 -27.06 -4.76
C LEU A 106 4.75 -27.40 -3.35
N ARG A 107 5.67 -27.79 -2.44
CA ARG A 107 5.33 -28.03 -1.03
C ARG A 107 4.92 -26.72 -0.32
N GLU A 108 5.62 -25.62 -0.58
CA GLU A 108 5.21 -24.30 -0.06
C GLU A 108 3.81 -23.90 -0.56
N LEU A 109 3.49 -24.16 -1.83
CA LEU A 109 2.15 -23.89 -2.37
C LEU A 109 1.04 -24.72 -1.70
N VAL A 110 1.33 -25.91 -1.21
CA VAL A 110 0.36 -26.71 -0.41
C VAL A 110 0.05 -26.00 0.90
N HIS A 111 1.06 -25.42 1.57
CA HIS A 111 0.84 -24.66 2.81
C HIS A 111 0.04 -23.38 2.55
N LEU A 112 0.35 -22.68 1.47
CA LEU A 112 -0.42 -21.50 1.05
C LEU A 112 -1.90 -21.86 0.80
N GLU A 113 -2.17 -22.93 0.05
CA GLU A 113 -3.54 -23.40 -0.20
C GLU A 113 -4.30 -23.72 1.10
N GLN A 114 -3.62 -24.35 2.08
CA GLN A 114 -4.22 -24.65 3.38
C GLN A 114 -4.58 -23.36 4.14
N ALA A 115 -3.69 -22.34 4.11
CA ALA A 115 -3.98 -21.05 4.71
C ALA A 115 -5.18 -20.36 4.04
N GLN A 116 -5.25 -20.38 2.72
CA GLN A 116 -6.34 -19.80 1.94
C GLN A 116 -7.70 -20.43 2.25
N ARG A 117 -7.75 -21.74 2.40
CA ARG A 117 -8.98 -22.47 2.78
C ARG A 117 -9.56 -22.02 4.11
N ARG A 118 -8.72 -21.61 5.07
CA ARG A 118 -9.17 -21.08 6.38
C ARG A 118 -9.95 -19.77 6.24
N PHE A 119 -9.70 -19.01 5.18
CA PHE A 119 -10.37 -17.74 4.89
C PHE A 119 -11.47 -17.87 3.81
N GLY A 120 -11.76 -19.09 3.34
CA GLY A 120 -12.77 -19.33 2.30
C GLY A 120 -12.40 -18.78 0.92
N LEU A 121 -11.09 -18.59 0.65
CA LEU A 121 -10.59 -18.06 -0.62
C LEU A 121 -10.60 -19.13 -1.71
N ARG A 122 -10.90 -18.73 -2.94
CA ARG A 122 -10.99 -19.62 -4.10
C ARG A 122 -9.60 -19.86 -4.68
N THR A 123 -9.19 -21.10 -4.64
CA THR A 123 -7.88 -21.56 -5.13
C THR A 123 -8.06 -22.79 -5.99
N ARG A 124 -7.42 -22.80 -7.16
CA ARG A 124 -7.39 -23.96 -8.07
C ARG A 124 -5.95 -24.40 -8.31
N ARG A 125 -5.66 -25.67 -8.08
CA ARG A 125 -4.36 -26.25 -8.45
C ARG A 125 -4.23 -26.32 -9.95
N LEU A 126 -3.01 -26.09 -10.44
CA LEU A 126 -2.64 -26.10 -11.84
C LEU A 126 -1.52 -27.11 -12.07
N SER A 127 -1.66 -27.93 -13.08
CA SER A 127 -0.53 -28.60 -13.72
C SER A 127 0.34 -27.57 -14.44
N ALA A 128 1.55 -27.97 -14.82
CA ALA A 128 2.45 -27.11 -15.60
C ALA A 128 1.86 -26.71 -16.96
N ALA A 129 1.07 -27.58 -17.59
CA ALA A 129 0.37 -27.28 -18.84
C ALA A 129 -0.73 -26.23 -18.62
N GLU A 130 -1.62 -26.44 -17.66
CA GLU A 130 -2.69 -25.49 -17.34
C GLU A 130 -2.15 -24.12 -16.92
N ALA A 131 -1.02 -24.07 -16.20
CA ALA A 131 -0.37 -22.81 -15.85
C ALA A 131 0.11 -22.05 -17.10
N ARG A 132 0.71 -22.76 -18.08
CA ARG A 132 1.13 -22.18 -19.37
C ARG A 132 -0.05 -21.78 -20.25
N ASP A 133 -1.15 -22.52 -20.23
CA ASP A 133 -2.39 -22.13 -20.95
C ASP A 133 -2.95 -20.80 -20.41
N LEU A 134 -2.84 -20.55 -19.09
CA LEU A 134 -3.27 -19.32 -18.46
C LEU A 134 -2.27 -18.16 -18.65
N GLN A 135 -0.98 -18.48 -18.73
CA GLN A 135 0.12 -17.52 -18.91
C GLN A 135 1.15 -18.10 -19.87
N PRO A 136 1.01 -17.88 -21.18
CA PRO A 136 1.87 -18.48 -22.21
C PRO A 136 3.36 -18.12 -22.08
N SER A 137 3.69 -16.96 -21.50
CA SER A 137 5.08 -16.52 -21.25
C SER A 137 5.82 -17.36 -20.20
N LEU A 138 5.16 -18.30 -19.50
CA LEU A 138 5.82 -19.16 -18.49
C LEU A 138 6.81 -20.11 -19.13
N GLY A 139 8.02 -20.15 -18.56
CA GLY A 139 9.11 -20.98 -19.02
C GLY A 139 8.94 -22.47 -18.71
N PRO A 140 9.82 -23.32 -19.31
CA PRO A 140 9.77 -24.77 -19.13
C PRO A 140 10.07 -25.23 -17.70
N SER A 141 10.73 -24.40 -16.88
CA SER A 141 11.04 -24.70 -15.48
C SER A 141 9.82 -24.75 -14.56
N VAL A 142 8.66 -24.28 -15.01
CA VAL A 142 7.42 -24.32 -14.22
C VAL A 142 6.90 -25.75 -14.15
N VAL A 143 6.79 -26.30 -12.95
CA VAL A 143 6.39 -27.68 -12.67
C VAL A 143 4.91 -27.80 -12.21
N GLY A 144 4.27 -26.69 -11.88
CA GLY A 144 2.87 -26.60 -11.47
C GLY A 144 2.58 -25.29 -10.74
N GLY A 145 1.37 -25.13 -10.20
CA GLY A 145 1.03 -23.89 -9.50
C GLY A 145 -0.38 -23.85 -8.91
N LEU A 146 -0.79 -22.65 -8.54
CA LEU A 146 -2.12 -22.30 -8.05
C LEU A 146 -2.67 -21.12 -8.86
N LEU A 147 -3.94 -21.14 -9.21
CA LEU A 147 -4.70 -19.96 -9.63
C LEU A 147 -5.43 -19.39 -8.43
N LEU A 148 -5.19 -18.12 -8.14
CA LEU A 148 -5.84 -17.34 -7.09
C LEU A 148 -6.77 -16.31 -7.76
N GLU A 149 -8.04 -16.64 -7.86
CA GLU A 149 -9.03 -15.83 -8.60
C GLU A 149 -9.39 -14.54 -7.84
N ASP A 150 -9.24 -14.57 -6.52
CA ASP A 150 -9.59 -13.45 -5.65
C ASP A 150 -8.43 -12.46 -5.44
N ASP A 151 -7.30 -12.63 -6.14
CA ASP A 151 -6.22 -11.64 -6.17
C ASP A 151 -6.39 -10.69 -7.36
N TRP A 152 -6.19 -9.40 -7.12
CA TRP A 152 -6.35 -8.34 -8.12
C TRP A 152 -5.12 -7.43 -8.14
N GLN A 153 -5.16 -6.40 -8.98
CA GLN A 153 -4.11 -5.40 -9.03
C GLN A 153 -4.65 -4.01 -9.40
N VAL A 154 -3.89 -2.97 -9.03
CA VAL A 154 -4.05 -1.60 -9.51
C VAL A 154 -2.67 -1.04 -9.85
N ASP A 155 -2.59 0.03 -10.63
CA ASP A 155 -1.36 0.81 -10.73
C ASP A 155 -1.28 1.83 -9.59
N PRO A 156 -0.33 1.68 -8.64
CA PRO A 156 -0.25 2.58 -7.50
C PRO A 156 0.07 4.03 -7.89
N ARG A 157 0.81 4.25 -8.97
CA ARG A 157 1.16 5.60 -9.43
C ARG A 157 -0.06 6.31 -10.01
N ARG A 158 -0.85 5.58 -10.81
CA ARG A 158 -2.13 6.09 -11.31
C ARG A 158 -3.16 6.28 -10.19
N LEU A 159 -3.18 5.37 -9.23
CA LEU A 159 -4.04 5.49 -8.05
C LEU A 159 -3.74 6.76 -7.24
N LEU A 160 -2.46 7.09 -7.01
CA LEU A 160 -2.07 8.33 -6.35
C LEU A 160 -2.56 9.57 -7.11
N GLN A 161 -2.38 9.60 -8.43
CA GLN A 161 -2.86 10.70 -9.26
C GLN A 161 -4.39 10.83 -9.26
N ALA A 162 -5.09 9.69 -9.34
CA ALA A 162 -6.56 9.68 -9.29
C ALA A 162 -7.08 10.18 -7.94
N LEU A 163 -6.46 9.75 -6.84
CA LEU A 163 -6.81 10.22 -5.49
C LEU A 163 -6.58 11.72 -5.33
N GLN A 164 -5.46 12.24 -5.82
CA GLN A 164 -5.18 13.68 -5.78
C GLN A 164 -6.22 14.46 -6.58
N ARG A 165 -6.51 14.07 -7.83
CA ARG A 165 -7.51 14.73 -8.68
C ARG A 165 -8.91 14.67 -8.07
N SER A 166 -9.31 13.51 -7.54
CA SER A 166 -10.61 13.36 -6.89
C SER A 166 -10.73 14.24 -5.64
N LEU A 167 -9.68 14.31 -4.83
CA LEU A 167 -9.61 15.20 -3.67
C LEU A 167 -9.78 16.67 -4.09
N GLU A 168 -9.04 17.12 -5.11
CA GLU A 168 -9.09 18.49 -5.63
C GLU A 168 -10.47 18.81 -6.22
N ALA A 169 -11.08 17.89 -6.96
CA ALA A 169 -12.44 18.04 -7.49
C ALA A 169 -13.50 18.18 -6.38
N ARG A 170 -13.23 17.69 -5.17
CA ARG A 170 -14.08 17.84 -3.97
C ARG A 170 -13.72 19.09 -3.13
N GLY A 171 -12.85 19.97 -3.64
CA GLY A 171 -12.42 21.18 -2.95
C GLY A 171 -11.35 20.99 -1.90
N GLY A 172 -10.77 19.80 -1.79
CA GLY A 172 -9.56 19.57 -0.99
C GLY A 172 -8.32 20.14 -1.69
N ARG A 173 -7.22 20.24 -0.96
CA ARG A 173 -5.99 20.80 -1.49
C ARG A 173 -4.78 19.94 -1.10
N VAL A 174 -3.85 19.72 -2.04
CA VAL A 174 -2.52 19.17 -1.76
C VAL A 174 -1.48 20.29 -1.86
N VAL A 175 -0.65 20.40 -0.84
CA VAL A 175 0.49 21.31 -0.81
C VAL A 175 1.76 20.46 -0.85
N GLU A 176 2.39 20.44 -2.02
CA GLU A 176 3.64 19.76 -2.26
C GLU A 176 4.83 20.61 -1.79
N GLY A 177 5.98 19.99 -1.49
CA GLY A 177 7.15 20.67 -0.95
C GLY A 177 6.98 21.12 0.53
N ALA A 178 5.91 20.66 1.20
CA ALA A 178 5.51 21.05 2.55
C ALA A 178 5.94 20.00 3.60
N GLU A 179 7.24 19.82 3.82
CA GLU A 179 7.76 18.90 4.84
C GLU A 179 7.36 19.37 6.25
N VAL A 180 6.46 18.63 6.89
CA VAL A 180 6.04 18.93 8.27
C VAL A 180 7.16 18.60 9.25
N ARG A 181 7.46 19.57 10.13
CA ARG A 181 8.51 19.48 11.14
C ARG A 181 8.01 19.37 12.56
N SER A 182 6.88 20.00 12.86
CA SER A 182 6.32 19.94 14.19
C SER A 182 4.82 20.10 14.19
N LEU A 183 4.19 19.45 15.15
CA LEU A 183 2.80 19.60 15.52
C LEU A 183 2.75 20.15 16.94
N ARG A 184 2.07 21.26 17.16
CA ARG A 184 1.87 21.86 18.47
C ARG A 184 0.41 22.17 18.66
N ARG A 185 -0.11 21.92 19.86
CA ARG A 185 -1.49 22.30 20.20
C ARG A 185 -1.47 23.62 20.98
N GLN A 186 -2.21 24.59 20.50
CA GLN A 186 -2.35 25.90 21.12
C GLN A 186 -3.81 26.30 21.05
N ASP A 187 -4.40 26.68 22.21
CA ASP A 187 -5.79 27.14 22.34
C ASP A 187 -6.81 26.22 21.65
N GLY A 188 -6.66 24.90 21.84
CA GLY A 188 -7.54 23.88 21.25
C GLY A 188 -7.34 23.63 19.74
N THR A 189 -6.39 24.32 19.11
CA THR A 189 -6.09 24.23 17.67
C THR A 189 -4.70 23.67 17.45
N TRP A 190 -4.54 22.78 16.48
CA TRP A 190 -3.23 22.31 16.05
C TRP A 190 -2.54 23.32 15.15
N ARG A 191 -1.28 23.60 15.44
CA ARG A 191 -0.35 24.35 14.60
C ARG A 191 0.60 23.37 13.93
N VAL A 192 0.49 23.24 12.62
CA VAL A 192 1.30 22.35 11.79
C VAL A 192 2.35 23.19 11.08
N SER A 193 3.61 23.10 11.52
CA SER A 193 4.70 23.92 10.96
C SER A 193 5.51 23.10 9.96
N THR A 194 5.82 23.71 8.82
CA THR A 194 6.63 23.11 7.75
C THR A 194 8.10 23.53 7.87
N ARG A 195 8.97 22.82 7.16
CA ARG A 195 10.39 23.15 7.04
C ARG A 195 10.63 24.53 6.38
N GLY A 196 9.74 24.91 5.46
CA GLY A 196 9.78 26.21 4.80
C GLY A 196 9.39 27.40 5.67
N GLY A 197 8.92 27.15 6.90
CA GLY A 197 8.46 28.18 7.83
C GLY A 197 6.97 28.49 7.73
N ASP A 198 6.23 27.88 6.82
CA ASP A 198 4.79 28.03 6.75
C ASP A 198 4.12 27.31 7.93
N GLU A 199 3.00 27.87 8.38
CA GLU A 199 2.17 27.28 9.42
C GLU A 199 0.72 27.15 8.97
N VAL A 200 0.14 25.97 9.19
CA VAL A 200 -1.27 25.69 8.92
C VAL A 200 -1.96 25.33 10.23
N ALA A 201 -3.05 26.02 10.53
CA ALA A 201 -3.89 25.74 11.70
C ALA A 201 -5.04 24.81 11.33
N ALA A 202 -5.37 23.84 12.18
CA ALA A 202 -6.51 22.94 11.99
C ALA A 202 -7.06 22.45 13.34
N ARG A 203 -8.35 22.11 13.38
CA ARG A 203 -8.94 21.47 14.57
C ARG A 203 -8.49 20.00 14.72
N THR A 204 -8.27 19.33 13.60
CA THR A 204 -7.90 17.93 13.57
C THR A 204 -6.70 17.72 12.65
N VAL A 205 -5.78 16.85 13.08
CA VAL A 205 -4.63 16.42 12.28
C VAL A 205 -4.64 14.90 12.13
N VAL A 206 -4.40 14.42 10.91
CA VAL A 206 -4.16 13.00 10.62
C VAL A 206 -2.73 12.84 10.15
N VAL A 207 -1.91 12.09 10.90
CA VAL A 207 -0.53 11.78 10.51
C VAL A 207 -0.49 10.48 9.73
N ALA A 208 -0.30 10.59 8.42
CA ALA A 208 -0.19 9.49 7.45
C ALA A 208 1.19 9.49 6.75
N ALA A 209 2.25 9.85 7.50
CA ALA A 209 3.60 10.05 6.99
C ALA A 209 4.39 8.72 6.78
N GLY A 210 3.70 7.57 6.69
CA GLY A 210 4.30 6.28 6.45
C GLY A 210 5.42 5.95 7.44
N ALA A 211 6.60 5.56 6.95
CA ALA A 211 7.74 5.23 7.82
C ALA A 211 8.28 6.45 8.62
N TRP A 212 7.97 7.67 8.20
CA TRP A 212 8.37 8.90 8.89
C TRP A 212 7.42 9.34 10.01
N THR A 213 6.30 8.64 10.21
CA THR A 213 5.31 8.98 11.24
C THR A 213 5.92 9.23 12.63
N PRO A 214 6.88 8.43 13.16
CA PRO A 214 7.49 8.70 14.46
C PRO A 214 8.26 10.01 14.56
N GLN A 215 8.72 10.54 13.41
CA GLN A 215 9.47 11.82 13.37
C GLN A 215 8.56 13.05 13.37
N VAL A 216 7.27 12.86 13.07
CA VAL A 216 6.26 13.92 12.97
C VAL A 216 5.42 14.02 14.24
N LEU A 217 5.17 12.89 14.90
CA LEU A 217 4.35 12.84 16.12
C LEU A 217 5.03 13.64 17.26
N PRO A 218 4.27 14.47 18.01
CA PRO A 218 4.79 15.15 19.18
C PRO A 218 5.27 14.13 20.24
N ALA A 219 6.42 14.37 20.83
CA ALA A 219 7.02 13.48 21.83
C ALA A 219 6.20 13.35 23.11
N ASP A 220 5.41 14.38 23.42
CA ASP A 220 4.52 14.49 24.58
C ASP A 220 3.09 13.96 24.32
N ALA A 221 2.75 13.64 23.08
CA ALA A 221 1.41 13.16 22.72
C ALA A 221 1.18 11.67 22.97
N GLY A 222 2.20 10.92 23.42
CA GLY A 222 2.10 9.51 23.71
C GLY A 222 3.43 8.75 23.59
N PRO A 223 3.44 7.45 23.86
CA PRO A 223 4.64 6.64 23.76
C PRO A 223 5.10 6.52 22.29
N PRO A 224 6.41 6.27 22.03
CA PRO A 224 6.92 6.16 20.67
C PRO A 224 6.20 5.06 19.87
N LEU A 225 5.62 5.42 18.74
CA LEU A 225 5.01 4.45 17.82
C LEU A 225 6.12 3.63 17.15
N PRO A 226 6.13 2.27 17.27
CA PRO A 226 7.25 1.42 16.84
C PRO A 226 7.21 1.16 15.33
N VAL A 227 7.21 2.22 14.53
CA VAL A 227 7.25 2.17 13.06
C VAL A 227 8.68 2.40 12.60
N ARG A 228 9.13 1.55 11.65
CA ARG A 228 10.47 1.63 11.06
C ARG A 228 10.44 1.47 9.55
N PRO A 229 11.43 2.02 8.82
CA PRO A 229 11.53 1.82 7.38
C PRO A 229 12.05 0.41 7.08
N VAL A 230 11.32 -0.34 6.25
CA VAL A 230 11.82 -1.55 5.58
C VAL A 230 11.93 -1.24 4.11
N ARG A 231 13.17 -1.17 3.63
CA ARG A 231 13.46 -0.85 2.25
C ARG A 231 13.07 -1.99 1.31
N GLY A 232 12.65 -1.66 0.09
CA GLY A 232 12.47 -2.61 -0.99
C GLY A 232 12.68 -1.97 -2.34
N ALA A 233 13.36 -2.70 -3.22
CA ALA A 233 13.53 -2.33 -4.61
C ALA A 233 12.60 -3.17 -5.50
N VAL A 234 12.09 -2.55 -6.56
CA VAL A 234 11.39 -3.20 -7.67
C VAL A 234 12.02 -2.75 -8.98
N LEU A 235 11.92 -3.60 -10.00
CA LEU A 235 12.34 -3.28 -11.37
C LEU A 235 11.10 -2.92 -12.19
N ARG A 236 11.20 -1.89 -13.02
CA ARG A 236 10.19 -1.55 -14.01
C ARG A 236 10.75 -1.81 -15.40
N LEU A 237 10.12 -2.73 -16.11
CA LEU A 237 10.53 -3.20 -17.42
C LEU A 237 9.60 -2.64 -18.49
N GLY A 238 10.16 -2.34 -19.66
CA GLY A 238 9.49 -1.61 -20.72
C GLY A 238 8.68 -2.47 -21.69
N ALA A 239 8.16 -3.60 -21.24
CA ALA A 239 7.25 -4.44 -22.03
C ALA A 239 6.18 -5.06 -21.14
N GLY A 240 5.02 -5.40 -21.71
CA GLY A 240 3.96 -6.15 -21.07
C GLY A 240 4.14 -7.66 -21.25
N LEU A 241 3.36 -8.45 -20.49
CA LEU A 241 3.15 -9.87 -20.76
C LEU A 241 1.92 -10.06 -21.66
N GLU A 242 1.75 -11.25 -22.19
CA GLU A 242 0.60 -11.61 -23.06
C GLU A 242 -0.73 -11.58 -22.30
N THR A 243 -0.70 -11.79 -20.99
CA THR A 243 -1.89 -11.70 -20.13
C THR A 243 -1.70 -10.67 -19.02
N ALA A 244 -2.81 -10.15 -18.48
CA ALA A 244 -2.78 -9.22 -17.35
C ALA A 244 -2.58 -9.91 -15.99
N ARG A 245 -2.53 -11.25 -15.95
CA ARG A 245 -2.38 -11.97 -14.69
C ARG A 245 -1.04 -11.72 -14.02
N VAL A 246 -1.08 -11.49 -12.74
CA VAL A 246 0.12 -11.48 -11.91
C VAL A 246 0.74 -12.88 -11.91
N VAL A 247 2.03 -12.97 -12.13
CA VAL A 247 2.81 -14.21 -11.92
C VAL A 247 3.59 -14.08 -10.62
N ARG A 248 3.50 -15.07 -9.77
CA ARG A 248 4.24 -15.12 -8.51
C ARG A 248 4.98 -16.43 -8.36
N THR A 249 6.18 -16.38 -7.82
CA THR A 249 6.91 -17.51 -7.27
C THR A 249 7.07 -17.31 -5.76
N PRO A 250 7.58 -18.27 -4.98
CA PRO A 250 7.92 -18.02 -3.58
C PRO A 250 8.90 -16.86 -3.36
N ARG A 251 9.68 -16.47 -4.38
CA ARG A 251 10.77 -15.49 -4.27
C ARG A 251 10.48 -14.13 -4.87
N VAL A 252 9.74 -14.09 -5.99
CA VAL A 252 9.43 -12.85 -6.72
C VAL A 252 7.99 -12.83 -7.20
N TYR A 253 7.52 -11.64 -7.52
CA TYR A 253 6.29 -11.43 -8.28
C TYR A 253 6.60 -10.62 -9.55
N VAL A 254 5.81 -10.85 -10.57
CA VAL A 254 5.86 -10.16 -11.87
C VAL A 254 4.46 -9.66 -12.18
N VAL A 255 4.30 -8.35 -12.27
CA VAL A 255 3.00 -7.68 -12.38
C VAL A 255 2.93 -6.93 -13.70
N PRO A 256 2.25 -7.47 -14.71
CA PRO A 256 2.09 -6.82 -16.00
C PRO A 256 1.07 -5.67 -15.92
N ARG A 257 1.25 -4.66 -16.78
CA ARG A 257 0.35 -3.53 -16.96
C ARG A 257 -0.20 -3.50 -18.37
N ALA A 258 -1.46 -3.13 -18.51
CA ALA A 258 -2.13 -3.05 -19.81
C ALA A 258 -1.47 -2.09 -20.81
N TRP A 259 -0.68 -1.12 -20.33
CA TRP A 259 0.04 -0.14 -21.16
C TRP A 259 1.48 -0.52 -21.48
N GLY A 260 1.87 -1.79 -21.38
CA GLY A 260 3.18 -2.27 -21.82
C GLY A 260 4.30 -1.99 -20.81
N GLU A 261 4.02 -2.11 -19.52
CA GLU A 261 5.01 -2.13 -18.44
C GLU A 261 4.88 -3.44 -17.66
N THR A 262 5.97 -3.93 -17.14
CA THR A 262 6.00 -5.05 -16.19
C THR A 262 6.80 -4.65 -14.95
N VAL A 263 6.24 -4.88 -13.77
CA VAL A 263 6.92 -4.61 -12.49
C VAL A 263 7.37 -5.93 -11.87
N VAL A 264 8.68 -6.05 -11.59
CA VAL A 264 9.28 -7.21 -10.93
C VAL A 264 9.68 -6.83 -9.52
N GLY A 265 9.27 -7.60 -8.53
CA GLY A 265 9.57 -7.30 -7.11
C GLY A 265 9.60 -8.50 -6.20
N ALA A 266 10.06 -8.31 -4.99
CA ALA A 266 10.73 -7.12 -4.49
C ALA A 266 11.78 -7.53 -3.48
N THR A 267 12.83 -6.76 -3.36
CA THR A 267 13.76 -6.94 -2.24
C THR A 267 13.13 -6.56 -0.90
N VAL A 268 13.66 -7.09 0.19
CA VAL A 268 13.29 -6.74 1.57
C VAL A 268 14.58 -6.55 2.36
N GLU A 269 14.81 -5.33 2.82
CA GLU A 269 16.11 -4.96 3.38
C GLU A 269 15.94 -4.03 4.59
N GLU A 270 16.60 -4.37 5.69
CA GLU A 270 16.68 -3.57 6.92
C GLU A 270 17.95 -2.68 6.87
N ARG A 271 17.93 -1.62 6.07
CA ARG A 271 19.06 -0.69 5.85
C ARG A 271 18.74 0.77 6.16
N GLY A 272 17.81 1.00 7.08
CA GLY A 272 17.40 2.36 7.46
C GLY A 272 16.92 3.15 6.23
N TRP A 273 17.45 4.36 6.06
CA TRP A 273 17.00 5.33 5.06
C TRP A 273 17.85 5.37 3.78
N ALA A 274 18.73 4.39 3.56
CA ALA A 274 19.52 4.31 2.32
C ALA A 274 18.61 4.10 1.10
N ARG A 275 18.74 4.96 0.09
CA ARG A 275 17.87 4.95 -1.11
C ARG A 275 18.49 4.22 -2.31
N GLU A 276 19.78 3.95 -2.28
CA GLU A 276 20.49 3.33 -3.39
C GLU A 276 20.07 1.88 -3.56
N ALA A 277 19.68 1.48 -4.78
CA ALA A 277 19.47 0.08 -5.10
C ALA A 277 20.81 -0.69 -5.08
N LEU A 278 20.80 -1.90 -4.53
CA LEU A 278 21.99 -2.75 -4.51
C LEU A 278 22.04 -3.62 -5.77
N ALA A 279 23.20 -3.71 -6.39
CA ALA A 279 23.42 -4.56 -7.56
C ALA A 279 23.02 -6.03 -7.32
N GLY A 280 23.31 -6.56 -6.13
CA GLY A 280 22.89 -7.91 -5.74
C GLY A 280 21.38 -8.08 -5.70
N GLY A 281 20.65 -7.09 -5.19
CA GLY A 281 19.17 -7.12 -5.19
C GLY A 281 18.57 -7.07 -6.59
N VAL A 282 19.11 -6.22 -7.47
CA VAL A 282 18.73 -6.18 -8.89
C VAL A 282 18.97 -7.52 -9.58
N TYR A 283 20.17 -8.09 -9.38
CA TYR A 283 20.54 -9.39 -9.93
C TYR A 283 19.58 -10.50 -9.46
N GLU A 284 19.27 -10.55 -8.17
CA GLU A 284 18.35 -11.57 -7.61
C GLU A 284 16.96 -11.47 -8.24
N LEU A 285 16.41 -10.26 -8.36
CA LEU A 285 15.09 -10.05 -8.97
C LEU A 285 15.07 -10.50 -10.43
N LEU A 286 16.10 -10.18 -11.22
CA LEU A 286 16.22 -10.62 -12.61
C LEU A 286 16.39 -12.13 -12.70
N ARG A 287 17.27 -12.70 -11.89
CA ARG A 287 17.54 -14.15 -11.88
C ARG A 287 16.28 -14.95 -11.57
N GLU A 288 15.55 -14.58 -10.51
CA GLU A 288 14.39 -15.33 -10.06
C GLU A 288 13.18 -15.12 -11.00
N SER A 289 12.99 -13.92 -11.55
CA SER A 289 11.92 -13.69 -12.53
C SER A 289 12.16 -14.44 -13.84
N ARG A 290 13.40 -14.45 -14.34
CA ARG A 290 13.79 -15.19 -15.54
C ARG A 290 13.52 -16.69 -15.44
N ARG A 291 13.69 -17.29 -14.27
CA ARG A 291 13.42 -18.72 -14.06
C ARG A 291 11.97 -19.08 -14.36
N ALA A 292 11.04 -18.20 -13.99
CA ALA A 292 9.61 -18.39 -14.27
C ALA A 292 9.20 -17.86 -15.65
N LEU A 293 9.79 -16.74 -16.07
CA LEU A 293 9.42 -15.95 -17.25
C LEU A 293 10.68 -15.58 -18.04
N PRO A 294 11.20 -16.47 -18.91
CA PRO A 294 12.43 -16.20 -19.68
C PRO A 294 12.37 -14.94 -20.53
N CYS A 295 11.19 -14.52 -20.97
CA CYS A 295 10.99 -13.28 -21.74
C CYS A 295 11.44 -12.00 -21.03
N VAL A 296 11.67 -12.04 -19.71
CA VAL A 296 12.19 -10.91 -18.93
C VAL A 296 13.56 -10.46 -19.45
N ASP A 297 14.37 -11.37 -19.99
CA ASP A 297 15.70 -11.06 -20.54
C ASP A 297 15.64 -10.07 -21.73
N GLU A 298 14.56 -10.09 -22.48
CA GLU A 298 14.35 -9.25 -23.67
C GLU A 298 13.65 -7.91 -23.34
N MET A 299 13.24 -7.70 -22.09
CA MET A 299 12.53 -6.49 -21.68
C MET A 299 13.52 -5.38 -21.28
N PRO A 300 13.41 -4.16 -21.86
CA PRO A 300 14.25 -3.04 -21.45
C PRO A 300 14.05 -2.68 -19.97
N LEU A 301 15.13 -2.65 -19.18
CA LEU A 301 15.09 -2.12 -17.81
C LEU A 301 14.96 -0.58 -17.86
N ARG A 302 13.83 -0.03 -17.41
CA ARG A 302 13.55 1.41 -17.44
C ARG A 302 13.86 2.10 -16.12
N GLU A 303 13.60 1.42 -15.00
CA GLU A 303 13.74 2.02 -13.67
C GLU A 303 14.01 0.95 -12.61
N VAL A 304 14.83 1.30 -11.62
CA VAL A 304 14.93 0.59 -10.35
C VAL A 304 14.35 1.49 -9.27
N ALA A 305 13.11 1.23 -8.86
CA ALA A 305 12.42 2.05 -7.87
C ALA A 305 12.64 1.51 -6.46
N VAL A 306 13.00 2.39 -5.52
CA VAL A 306 13.24 2.06 -4.11
C VAL A 306 12.23 2.77 -3.23
N GLY A 307 11.55 2.03 -2.36
CA GLY A 307 10.58 2.55 -1.41
C GLY A 307 10.83 2.05 0.02
N PHE A 308 10.25 2.78 0.99
CA PHE A 308 10.33 2.45 2.41
C PHE A 308 8.95 2.04 2.93
N ARG A 309 8.78 0.74 3.17
CA ARG A 309 7.56 0.21 3.77
C ARG A 309 7.51 0.61 5.24
N PRO A 310 6.40 1.16 5.74
CA PRO A 310 6.23 1.47 7.16
C PRO A 310 5.96 0.17 7.93
N ALA A 311 7.02 -0.52 8.34
CA ALA A 311 6.89 -1.73 9.16
C ALA A 311 6.57 -1.36 10.61
N ILE A 312 5.71 -2.14 11.25
CA ILE A 312 5.35 -2.01 12.65
C ILE A 312 5.53 -3.36 13.35
N ARG A 313 5.72 -3.36 14.68
CA ARG A 313 6.17 -4.53 15.43
C ARG A 313 5.31 -5.77 15.22
N ASP A 314 4.00 -5.63 15.21
CA ASP A 314 3.01 -6.72 15.11
C ASP A 314 2.49 -6.93 13.70
N ASN A 315 2.98 -6.19 12.70
CA ASN A 315 2.52 -6.20 11.32
C ASN A 315 1.01 -5.91 11.15
N VAL A 316 0.37 -5.27 12.12
CA VAL A 316 -1.00 -4.77 12.04
C VAL A 316 -0.97 -3.25 11.94
N PRO A 317 -1.68 -2.61 11.00
CA PRO A 317 -1.66 -1.16 10.85
C PRO A 317 -2.05 -0.44 12.15
N ALA A 318 -1.50 0.75 12.36
CA ALA A 318 -1.90 1.67 13.42
C ALA A 318 -2.81 2.74 12.82
N VAL A 319 -4.12 2.66 13.10
CA VAL A 319 -5.14 3.55 12.55
C VAL A 319 -6.13 3.95 13.65
N GLY A 320 -6.18 5.23 13.99
CA GLY A 320 -7.09 5.72 15.03
C GLY A 320 -6.60 6.97 15.73
N ALA A 321 -7.32 7.36 16.78
CA ALA A 321 -6.96 8.49 17.62
C ALA A 321 -5.66 8.20 18.38
N TRP A 322 -4.77 9.19 18.38
CA TRP A 322 -3.50 9.13 19.10
C TRP A 322 -3.56 9.88 20.42
N ASP A 323 -4.27 10.99 20.47
CA ASP A 323 -4.57 11.76 21.69
C ASP A 323 -5.92 11.38 22.31
N ASP A 324 -6.11 11.72 23.59
CA ASP A 324 -7.34 11.42 24.33
C ASP A 324 -8.53 12.30 23.85
N ASP A 325 -8.24 13.51 23.38
CA ASP A 325 -9.25 14.45 22.88
C ASP A 325 -9.76 14.10 21.47
N ARG A 326 -9.19 13.06 20.82
CA ARG A 326 -9.54 12.62 19.48
C ARG A 326 -9.43 13.75 18.43
N THR A 327 -8.35 14.53 18.51
CA THR A 327 -8.01 15.60 17.58
C THR A 327 -6.73 15.34 16.79
N LEU A 328 -5.90 14.41 17.26
CA LEU A 328 -4.73 13.89 16.57
C LEU A 328 -4.96 12.41 16.25
N PHE A 329 -4.89 12.07 14.97
CA PHE A 329 -5.06 10.70 14.47
C PHE A 329 -3.80 10.23 13.77
N VAL A 330 -3.61 8.92 13.70
CA VAL A 330 -2.55 8.28 12.92
C VAL A 330 -3.10 7.27 11.95
N ALA A 331 -2.44 7.12 10.80
CA ALA A 331 -2.71 6.10 9.78
C ALA A 331 -1.39 5.61 9.18
N THR A 332 -0.77 4.61 9.79
CA THR A 332 0.56 4.13 9.41
C THR A 332 0.76 2.65 9.75
N GLY A 333 1.97 2.13 9.54
CA GLY A 333 2.29 0.75 9.91
C GLY A 333 1.73 -0.30 8.95
N HIS A 334 1.24 0.07 7.79
CA HIS A 334 0.62 -0.84 6.80
C HIS A 334 1.61 -1.82 6.16
N TYR A 335 2.90 -1.64 6.35
CA TYR A 335 3.97 -2.46 5.76
C TYR A 335 3.79 -2.63 4.24
N ARG A 336 3.46 -3.86 3.77
CA ARG A 336 3.22 -4.18 2.35
C ARG A 336 1.80 -3.85 1.89
N LYS A 337 0.86 -3.68 2.82
CA LYS A 337 -0.58 -3.64 2.60
C LYS A 337 -1.15 -2.22 2.40
N GLY A 338 -0.30 -1.18 2.28
CA GLY A 338 -0.78 0.21 2.20
C GLY A 338 -1.71 0.50 1.04
N VAL A 339 -1.43 -0.04 -0.15
CA VAL A 339 -2.33 0.09 -1.31
C VAL A 339 -3.60 -0.70 -1.05
N GLU A 340 -3.48 -1.96 -0.68
CA GLU A 340 -4.60 -2.87 -0.45
C GLU A 340 -5.56 -2.39 0.65
N LEU A 341 -5.05 -1.79 1.73
CA LEU A 341 -5.85 -1.34 2.87
C LEU A 341 -6.29 0.13 2.78
N ALA A 342 -5.96 0.85 1.70
CA ALA A 342 -6.27 2.27 1.58
C ALA A 342 -7.77 2.60 1.74
N PRO A 343 -8.72 1.93 1.05
CA PRO A 343 -10.15 2.24 1.20
C PRO A 343 -10.67 1.92 2.61
N LEU A 344 -10.27 0.79 3.20
CA LEU A 344 -10.69 0.45 4.56
C LEU A 344 -10.14 1.45 5.60
N THR A 345 -8.85 1.83 5.47
CA THR A 345 -8.24 2.82 6.36
C THR A 345 -8.98 4.16 6.31
N ALA A 346 -9.35 4.61 5.12
CA ALA A 346 -10.13 5.82 4.93
C ALA A 346 -11.51 5.73 5.60
N ALA A 347 -12.22 4.61 5.41
CA ALA A 347 -13.53 4.37 6.01
C ALA A 347 -13.46 4.30 7.55
N VAL A 348 -12.46 3.63 8.11
CA VAL A 348 -12.23 3.56 9.56
C VAL A 348 -12.03 4.96 10.13
N LEU A 349 -11.09 5.75 9.57
CA LEU A 349 -10.81 7.09 10.07
C LEU A 349 -11.98 8.04 9.91
N ARG A 350 -12.68 7.99 8.77
CA ARG A 350 -13.89 8.78 8.60
C ARG A 350 -14.90 8.50 9.72
N ARG A 351 -15.19 7.22 9.99
CA ARG A 351 -16.14 6.81 11.03
C ARG A 351 -15.72 7.30 12.43
N LEU A 352 -14.43 7.18 12.75
CA LEU A 352 -13.89 7.66 14.02
C LEU A 352 -13.94 9.19 14.15
N LEU A 353 -13.72 9.92 13.07
CA LEU A 353 -13.83 11.39 13.02
C LEU A 353 -15.27 11.90 13.07
N ASP A 354 -16.23 11.06 12.66
CA ASP A 354 -17.68 11.33 12.84
C ASP A 354 -18.16 11.04 14.27
N GLY A 355 -17.26 10.66 15.19
CA GLY A 355 -17.57 10.31 16.58
C GLY A 355 -18.12 8.92 16.79
N GLY A 356 -18.21 8.10 15.74
CA GLY A 356 -18.60 6.70 15.80
C GLY A 356 -17.43 5.74 15.98
N ASP A 357 -17.74 4.44 16.03
CA ASP A 357 -16.76 3.37 16.02
C ASP A 357 -16.90 2.51 14.76
N HIS A 358 -15.80 1.96 14.29
CA HIS A 358 -15.79 0.97 13.22
C HIS A 358 -15.54 -0.42 13.83
N PRO A 359 -16.22 -1.50 13.37
CA PRO A 359 -16.06 -2.84 13.95
C PRO A 359 -14.61 -3.33 14.01
N LEU A 360 -13.76 -2.87 13.08
CA LEU A 360 -12.34 -3.24 13.01
C LEU A 360 -11.41 -2.26 13.72
N SER A 361 -11.92 -1.15 14.31
CA SER A 361 -11.09 -0.12 14.92
C SER A 361 -10.27 -0.64 16.09
N SER A 362 -10.80 -1.58 16.87
CA SER A 362 -10.10 -2.17 18.01
C SER A 362 -8.83 -2.96 17.61
N TYR A 363 -8.82 -3.56 16.43
CA TYR A 363 -7.65 -4.31 15.94
C TYR A 363 -6.50 -3.40 15.51
N VAL A 364 -6.84 -2.21 15.03
CA VAL A 364 -5.88 -1.25 14.47
C VAL A 364 -5.58 -0.07 15.39
N ASP A 365 -6.16 -0.02 16.59
CA ASP A 365 -5.97 1.07 17.57
C ASP A 365 -4.46 1.31 17.82
N PRO A 366 -3.93 2.49 17.53
CA PRO A 366 -2.52 2.81 17.72
C PRO A 366 -2.11 2.79 19.19
N ARG A 367 -3.05 3.04 20.12
CA ARG A 367 -2.80 3.09 21.56
C ARG A 367 -2.47 1.72 22.19
N ARG A 368 -2.63 0.61 21.41
CA ARG A 368 -2.17 -0.73 21.86
C ARG A 368 -0.66 -0.80 22.12
N PHE A 369 0.12 0.14 21.58
CA PHE A 369 1.57 0.23 21.84
C PHE A 369 1.92 1.05 23.07
N GLY A 370 0.98 1.77 23.68
CA GLY A 370 1.19 2.63 24.82
C GLY A 370 0.52 2.18 26.11
N ARG A 371 -0.33 1.16 26.07
CA ARG A 371 -0.85 0.53 27.28
C ARG A 371 0.24 -0.41 27.80
N ALA A 372 0.88 -0.02 28.92
CA ALA A 372 1.60 -0.98 29.75
C ALA A 372 0.59 -2.10 30.13
N ALA A 373 0.98 -3.35 29.86
CA ALA A 373 0.21 -4.51 30.26
C ALA A 373 0.14 -4.60 31.80
#